data_93f217e5c372e05d6616aaf009d53468
#
_entry.id   93f217e5c372e05d6616aaf009d53468
#
_cell.length_a   1.000
_cell.length_b   1.000
_cell.length_c   1.000
_cell.angle_alpha   90.00
_cell.angle_beta   90.00
_cell.angle_gamma   90.00
#
_symmetry.space_group_name_H-M   'P 1'
#
loop_
_entity.id
_entity.type
_entity.pdbx_description
1 polymer ?
#
loop_
_entity_poly.entity_id
_entity_poly.type
_entity_poly.pdbx_seq_one_letter_code
_entity_poly.pdbx_strand_id
1 'polypeptide(L)'
;MSNARLLFLDSDALIQVMLVSALPILRVLRSDYEVLSVIVPEVELEILSGKFASRLGYMLKKAIDNGLIRVLEPSMFSQILHDDPTKSITVGKSYSDIQTRGRAYSRRVDTGEAYTFAAATTLGQPCTSNDKSAIVAMNTAGLELPKHILRSFDIFVFSHQIGHSTDGDCDCMRQTLVGEKEFVPKVFAGQSFQAGLIQFQPRLIDRVKPRIGIQAPQEPIDFTAPVYLEPI
;
A
#
# COMPACT_ATOMS: atom_id res chain seq x y z
N MET A 1 14.03 15.52 -13.36
CA MET A 1 13.63 14.09 -13.24
C MET A 1 12.64 14.01 -12.10
N SER A 2 11.44 13.43 -12.30
CA SER A 2 10.44 13.34 -11.26
C SER A 2 10.94 12.38 -10.17
N ASN A 3 10.85 12.76 -8.90
CA ASN A 3 11.06 11.83 -7.80
C ASN A 3 10.06 10.70 -7.96
N ALA A 4 10.53 9.46 -8.12
CA ALA A 4 9.65 8.31 -8.23
C ALA A 4 8.75 8.26 -7.00
N ARG A 5 7.45 8.14 -7.23
CA ARG A 5 6.43 8.01 -6.19
C ARG A 5 6.39 6.56 -5.75
N LEU A 6 6.40 6.30 -4.44
CA LEU A 6 6.39 4.94 -3.92
C LEU A 6 5.05 4.67 -3.23
N LEU A 7 4.53 3.47 -3.43
CA LEU A 7 3.42 2.92 -2.63
C LEU A 7 3.90 1.66 -1.94
N PHE A 8 4.04 1.71 -0.63
CA PHE A 8 4.40 0.55 0.17
C PHE A 8 3.19 -0.34 0.37
N LEU A 9 3.31 -1.62 -0.01
CA LEU A 9 2.27 -2.62 0.16
C LEU A 9 2.62 -3.52 1.35
N ASP A 10 1.68 -3.66 2.29
CA ASP A 10 1.76 -4.67 3.32
C ASP A 10 1.35 -6.05 2.78
N SER A 11 1.59 -7.11 3.55
CA SER A 11 1.32 -8.48 3.13
C SER A 11 -0.16 -8.71 2.83
N ASP A 12 -1.06 -8.26 3.70
CA ASP A 12 -2.50 -8.47 3.55
C ASP A 12 -3.06 -7.78 2.31
N ALA A 13 -2.67 -6.53 2.07
CA ALA A 13 -3.13 -5.80 0.90
C ALA A 13 -2.60 -6.43 -0.40
N LEU A 14 -1.33 -6.84 -0.42
CA LEU A 14 -0.75 -7.48 -1.59
C LEU A 14 -1.34 -8.88 -1.84
N ILE A 15 -1.57 -9.68 -0.80
CA ILE A 15 -2.28 -10.95 -0.90
C ILE A 15 -3.64 -10.74 -1.54
N GLN A 16 -4.42 -9.77 -1.08
CA GLN A 16 -5.73 -9.47 -1.64
C GLN A 16 -5.66 -9.07 -3.12
N VAL A 17 -4.73 -8.19 -3.48
CA VAL A 17 -4.50 -7.79 -4.89
C VAL A 17 -4.18 -9.01 -5.77
N MET A 18 -3.37 -9.93 -5.27
CA MET A 18 -3.02 -11.16 -6.01
C MET A 18 -4.18 -12.16 -6.07
N LEU A 19 -4.91 -12.38 -4.97
CA LEU A 19 -6.05 -13.31 -4.91
C LEU A 19 -7.14 -12.95 -5.91
N VAL A 20 -7.40 -11.66 -6.08
CA VAL A 20 -8.42 -11.17 -7.03
C VAL A 20 -7.85 -10.88 -8.42
N SER A 21 -6.61 -11.29 -8.69
CA SER A 21 -5.94 -11.06 -9.98
C SER A 21 -5.82 -9.58 -10.39
N ALA A 22 -5.78 -8.67 -9.42
CA ALA A 22 -5.74 -7.23 -9.63
C ALA A 22 -4.31 -6.67 -9.82
N LEU A 23 -3.28 -7.51 -9.99
CA LEU A 23 -1.91 -7.06 -10.31
C LEU A 23 -1.82 -6.08 -11.51
N PRO A 24 -2.68 -6.17 -12.56
CA PRO A 24 -2.65 -5.21 -13.65
C PRO A 24 -2.82 -3.75 -13.19
N ILE A 25 -3.54 -3.48 -12.10
CA ILE A 25 -3.69 -2.12 -11.59
C ILE A 25 -2.35 -1.52 -11.12
N LEU A 26 -1.46 -2.34 -10.57
CA LEU A 26 -0.12 -1.88 -10.18
C LEU A 26 0.72 -1.48 -11.41
N ARG A 27 0.44 -2.09 -12.57
CA ARG A 27 1.06 -1.68 -13.84
C ARG A 27 0.54 -0.32 -14.29
N VAL A 28 -0.77 -0.10 -14.20
CA VAL A 28 -1.38 1.20 -14.52
C VAL A 28 -0.85 2.28 -13.58
N LEU A 29 -0.78 2.01 -12.28
CA LEU A 29 -0.18 2.93 -11.31
C LEU A 29 1.25 3.30 -11.71
N ARG A 30 2.04 2.34 -12.20
CA ARG A 30 3.41 2.59 -12.63
C ARG A 30 3.50 3.34 -13.95
N SER A 31 2.75 2.92 -14.99
CA SER A 31 2.84 3.49 -16.34
C SER A 31 2.20 4.87 -16.45
N ASP A 32 1.03 5.05 -15.85
CA ASP A 32 0.18 6.20 -16.10
C ASP A 32 0.28 7.25 -14.97
N TYR A 33 0.67 6.79 -13.77
CA TYR A 33 0.73 7.64 -12.57
C TYR A 33 2.13 7.74 -11.96
N GLU A 34 3.14 7.10 -12.56
CA GLU A 34 4.53 7.08 -12.06
C GLU A 34 4.67 6.59 -10.61
N VAL A 35 3.75 5.74 -10.15
CA VAL A 35 3.75 5.15 -8.82
C VAL A 35 4.37 3.77 -8.85
N LEU A 36 5.48 3.59 -8.14
CA LEU A 36 6.15 2.31 -8.01
C LEU A 36 5.67 1.56 -6.76
N SER A 37 5.13 0.37 -6.94
CA SER A 37 4.76 -0.52 -5.84
C SER A 37 6.00 -1.15 -5.22
N VAL A 38 6.12 -1.04 -3.90
CA VAL A 38 7.27 -1.50 -3.13
C VAL A 38 6.81 -2.35 -1.96
N ILE A 39 7.54 -3.41 -1.67
CA ILE A 39 7.39 -4.21 -0.45
C ILE A 39 8.70 -4.22 0.32
N VAL A 40 8.62 -4.41 1.63
CA VAL A 40 9.80 -4.69 2.46
C VAL A 40 10.13 -6.18 2.40
N PRO A 41 11.38 -6.60 2.65
CA PRO A 41 11.78 -8.02 2.63
C PRO A 41 10.93 -8.89 3.56
N GLU A 42 10.49 -8.34 4.68
CA GLU A 42 9.65 -9.02 5.66
C GLU A 42 8.27 -9.40 5.07
N VAL A 43 7.68 -8.53 4.26
CA VAL A 43 6.43 -8.80 3.53
C VAL A 43 6.62 -9.92 2.49
N GLU A 44 7.73 -9.88 1.75
CA GLU A 44 8.06 -10.97 0.82
C GLU A 44 8.15 -12.31 1.57
N LEU A 45 8.86 -12.34 2.68
CA LEU A 45 9.02 -13.55 3.51
C LEU A 45 7.67 -14.05 4.05
N GLU A 46 6.82 -13.18 4.54
CA GLU A 46 5.47 -13.53 5.03
C GLU A 46 4.62 -14.18 3.94
N ILE A 47 4.62 -13.64 2.73
CA ILE A 47 3.86 -14.21 1.62
C ILE A 47 4.44 -15.57 1.20
N LEU A 48 5.76 -15.70 1.14
CA LEU A 48 6.44 -16.94 0.73
C LEU A 48 6.37 -18.05 1.77
N SER A 49 6.16 -17.73 3.04
CA SER A 49 6.04 -18.72 4.13
C SER A 49 4.62 -18.85 4.68
N GLY A 50 3.70 -18.01 4.27
CA GLY A 50 2.35 -17.94 4.80
C GLY A 50 1.36 -18.93 4.19
N LYS A 51 0.12 -18.80 4.60
CA LYS A 51 -1.04 -19.63 4.20
C LYS A 51 -1.20 -19.76 2.67
N PHE A 52 -0.86 -18.73 1.92
CA PHE A 52 -1.03 -18.68 0.48
C PHE A 52 0.27 -18.92 -0.31
N ALA A 53 1.37 -19.32 0.34
CA ALA A 53 2.68 -19.45 -0.29
C ALA A 53 2.68 -20.31 -1.56
N SER A 54 2.01 -21.48 -1.53
CA SER A 54 1.91 -22.39 -2.68
C SER A 54 1.14 -21.80 -3.87
N ARG A 55 0.19 -20.91 -3.62
CA ARG A 55 -0.66 -20.29 -4.66
C ARG A 55 -0.08 -18.97 -5.16
N LEU A 56 0.42 -18.13 -4.26
CA LEU A 56 0.81 -16.75 -4.58
C LEU A 56 2.31 -16.57 -4.75
N GLY A 57 3.15 -17.47 -4.21
CA GLY A 57 4.60 -17.31 -4.26
C GLY A 57 5.15 -17.18 -5.68
N TYR A 58 4.64 -17.98 -6.63
CA TYR A 58 5.02 -17.85 -8.04
C TYR A 58 4.58 -16.50 -8.65
N MET A 59 3.36 -16.04 -8.31
CA MET A 59 2.84 -14.76 -8.80
C MET A 59 3.66 -13.58 -8.27
N LEU A 60 4.00 -13.62 -6.99
CA LEU A 60 4.84 -12.61 -6.36
C LEU A 60 6.21 -12.55 -7.02
N LYS A 61 6.88 -13.70 -7.14
CA LYS A 61 8.19 -13.79 -7.80
C LYS A 61 8.15 -13.21 -9.22
N LYS A 62 7.15 -13.60 -10.01
CA LYS A 62 6.98 -13.09 -11.37
C LYS A 62 6.72 -11.58 -11.40
N ALA A 63 5.97 -11.05 -10.42
CA ALA A 63 5.73 -9.61 -10.31
C ALA A 63 7.02 -8.84 -9.97
N ILE A 64 7.88 -9.42 -9.13
CA ILE A 64 9.20 -8.87 -8.79
C ILE A 64 10.14 -8.95 -10.00
N ASP A 65 10.28 -10.11 -10.63
CA ASP A 65 11.17 -10.32 -11.79
C ASP A 65 10.82 -9.39 -12.96
N ASN A 66 9.52 -9.13 -13.17
CA ASN A 66 9.04 -8.18 -14.18
C ASN A 66 9.12 -6.71 -13.72
N GLY A 67 9.62 -6.44 -12.54
CA GLY A 67 9.75 -5.11 -11.96
C GLY A 67 8.42 -4.39 -11.69
N LEU A 68 7.31 -5.14 -11.64
CA LEU A 68 5.99 -4.60 -11.27
C LEU A 68 5.94 -4.24 -9.78
N ILE A 69 6.60 -5.04 -8.98
CA ILE A 69 6.82 -4.82 -7.55
C ILE A 69 8.33 -4.78 -7.32
N ARG A 70 8.80 -3.92 -6.44
CA ARG A 70 10.19 -3.88 -6.00
C ARG A 70 10.29 -4.26 -4.55
N VAL A 71 11.32 -5.04 -4.20
CA VAL A 71 11.69 -5.29 -2.80
C VAL A 71 12.61 -4.16 -2.35
N LEU A 72 12.33 -3.60 -1.17
CA LEU A 72 13.11 -2.49 -0.61
C LEU A 72 14.46 -3.00 -0.08
N GLU A 73 15.49 -2.86 -0.90
CA GLU A 73 16.86 -3.21 -0.56
C GLU A 73 17.75 -1.97 -0.53
N PRO A 74 18.90 -2.01 0.16
CA PRO A 74 19.86 -0.90 0.15
C PRO A 74 20.28 -0.46 -1.26
N SER A 75 20.42 -1.41 -2.18
CA SER A 75 20.74 -1.18 -3.59
C SER A 75 19.65 -0.37 -4.32
N MET A 76 18.40 -0.53 -3.94
CA MET A 76 17.29 0.22 -4.51
C MET A 76 17.39 1.72 -4.19
N PHE A 77 17.81 2.06 -2.99
CA PHE A 77 18.02 3.46 -2.61
C PHE A 77 19.06 4.13 -3.49
N SER A 78 20.17 3.44 -3.81
CA SER A 78 21.17 3.98 -4.70
C SER A 78 20.63 4.23 -6.11
N GLN A 79 19.70 3.41 -6.60
CA GLN A 79 19.06 3.58 -7.91
C GLN A 79 18.04 4.73 -7.95
N ILE A 80 17.28 4.93 -6.85
CA ILE A 80 16.29 6.02 -6.75
C ILE A 80 16.95 7.39 -6.56
N LEU A 81 18.16 7.42 -6.01
CA LEU A 81 18.85 8.63 -5.57
C LEU A 81 20.13 8.94 -6.40
N HIS A 82 20.34 8.24 -7.52
CA HIS A 82 21.60 8.21 -8.27
C HIS A 82 22.08 9.55 -8.88
N ASP A 83 21.29 10.61 -8.81
CA ASP A 83 21.63 11.88 -9.45
C ASP A 83 22.22 12.94 -8.50
N ASP A 84 22.44 12.60 -7.22
CA ASP A 84 22.98 13.55 -6.25
C ASP A 84 23.96 12.88 -5.28
N PRO A 85 25.28 13.11 -5.43
CA PRO A 85 26.30 12.51 -4.56
C PRO A 85 26.15 12.91 -3.08
N THR A 86 25.42 13.98 -2.77
CA THR A 86 25.12 14.34 -1.37
C THR A 86 24.05 13.45 -0.77
N LYS A 87 23.23 12.79 -1.59
CA LYS A 87 22.15 11.88 -1.17
C LYS A 87 22.65 10.48 -0.84
N SER A 88 23.83 10.06 -1.28
CA SER A 88 24.35 8.71 -0.99
C SER A 88 24.58 8.48 0.52
N ILE A 89 24.97 9.49 1.26
CA ILE A 89 25.12 9.44 2.72
C ILE A 89 23.74 9.39 3.40
N THR A 90 22.76 10.09 2.84
CA THR A 90 21.36 10.09 3.30
C THR A 90 20.70 8.73 3.09
N VAL A 91 21.04 8.01 2.01
CA VAL A 91 20.52 6.66 1.70
C VAL A 91 20.85 5.65 2.79
N GLY A 92 22.12 5.51 3.13
CA GLY A 92 22.57 4.57 4.17
C GLY A 92 21.91 4.88 5.52
N LYS A 93 21.78 6.17 5.85
CA LYS A 93 21.10 6.62 7.08
C LYS A 93 19.62 6.27 7.04
N SER A 94 18.91 6.57 5.94
CA SER A 94 17.48 6.26 5.80
C SER A 94 17.20 4.75 5.93
N TYR A 95 18.02 3.89 5.35
CA TYR A 95 17.85 2.45 5.49
C TYR A 95 18.08 1.98 6.93
N SER A 96 19.12 2.49 7.59
CA SER A 96 19.37 2.24 9.01
C SER A 96 18.22 2.73 9.91
N ASP A 97 17.62 3.87 9.57
CA ASP A 97 16.47 4.43 10.28
C ASP A 97 15.23 3.53 10.11
N ILE A 98 14.99 3.01 8.89
CA ILE A 98 13.92 2.03 8.64
C ILE A 98 14.13 0.78 9.50
N GLN A 99 15.34 0.22 9.52
CA GLN A 99 15.65 -0.97 10.31
C GLN A 99 15.45 -0.70 11.82
N THR A 100 15.84 0.45 12.30
CA THR A 100 15.70 0.84 13.71
C THR A 100 14.21 1.03 14.08
N ARG A 101 13.45 1.74 13.25
CA ARG A 101 12.01 1.93 13.44
C ARG A 101 11.26 0.60 13.33
N GLY A 102 11.55 -0.21 12.32
CA GLY A 102 10.93 -1.52 12.11
C GLY A 102 11.05 -2.43 13.34
N ARG A 103 12.25 -2.51 13.93
CA ARG A 103 12.47 -3.24 15.18
C ARG A 103 11.68 -2.68 16.37
N ALA A 104 11.52 -1.37 16.45
CA ALA A 104 10.71 -0.76 17.51
C ALA A 104 9.22 -1.06 17.30
N TYR A 105 8.75 -1.01 16.07
CA TYR A 105 7.35 -1.23 15.70
C TYR A 105 6.94 -2.71 15.80
N SER A 106 7.82 -3.66 15.43
CA SER A 106 7.56 -5.11 15.52
C SER A 106 7.31 -5.65 16.93
N ARG A 107 7.55 -4.83 17.95
CA ARG A 107 7.13 -5.13 19.33
C ARG A 107 5.64 -4.90 19.57
N ARG A 108 4.91 -4.31 18.62
CA ARG A 108 3.51 -3.88 18.78
C ARG A 108 2.59 -4.44 17.71
N VAL A 109 3.11 -4.69 16.53
CA VAL A 109 2.38 -5.17 15.36
C VAL A 109 3.20 -6.24 14.63
N ASP A 110 2.61 -6.93 13.67
CA ASP A 110 3.28 -7.95 12.89
C ASP A 110 4.48 -7.38 12.11
N THR A 111 5.46 -8.24 11.85
CA THR A 111 6.77 -7.80 11.36
C THR A 111 6.68 -7.12 9.99
N GLY A 112 5.94 -7.70 9.05
CA GLY A 112 5.75 -7.11 7.70
C GLY A 112 5.10 -5.73 7.77
N GLU A 113 4.04 -5.60 8.56
CA GLU A 113 3.38 -4.31 8.77
C GLU A 113 4.27 -3.29 9.49
N ALA A 114 5.02 -3.73 10.51
CA ALA A 114 5.96 -2.87 11.24
C ALA A 114 7.00 -2.25 10.31
N TYR A 115 7.63 -3.04 9.46
CA TYR A 115 8.64 -2.55 8.53
C TYR A 115 8.03 -1.77 7.37
N THR A 116 6.82 -2.12 6.92
CA THR A 116 6.06 -1.32 5.95
C THR A 116 5.78 0.09 6.48
N PHE A 117 5.29 0.21 7.72
CA PHE A 117 5.07 1.50 8.37
C PHE A 117 6.38 2.27 8.58
N ALA A 118 7.44 1.58 9.01
CA ALA A 118 8.75 2.19 9.21
C ALA A 118 9.32 2.77 7.91
N ALA A 119 9.22 2.02 6.81
CA ALA A 119 9.68 2.47 5.50
C ALA A 119 8.85 3.66 4.98
N ALA A 120 7.53 3.55 5.04
CA ALA A 120 6.63 4.60 4.60
C ALA A 120 6.80 5.89 5.42
N THR A 121 6.93 5.79 6.75
CA THR A 121 7.17 6.93 7.64
C THR A 121 8.53 7.58 7.35
N THR A 122 9.59 6.79 7.27
CA THR A 122 10.96 7.31 7.08
C THR A 122 11.11 8.02 5.73
N LEU A 123 10.43 7.51 4.69
CA LEU A 123 10.52 8.05 3.33
C LEU A 123 9.41 9.05 2.99
N GLY A 124 8.48 9.32 3.93
CA GLY A 124 7.36 10.23 3.71
C GLY A 124 6.40 9.75 2.60
N GLN A 125 6.27 8.43 2.41
CA GLN A 125 5.49 7.83 1.32
C GLN A 125 4.22 7.16 1.84
N PRO A 126 3.18 6.97 1.01
CA PRO A 126 1.99 6.23 1.38
C PRO A 126 2.28 4.73 1.53
N CYS A 127 1.48 4.07 2.37
CA CYS A 127 1.45 2.61 2.46
C CYS A 127 0.02 2.08 2.49
N THR A 128 -0.12 0.77 2.34
CA THR A 128 -1.37 0.06 2.59
C THR A 128 -1.32 -0.63 3.95
N SER A 129 -2.46 -0.74 4.61
CA SER A 129 -2.72 -1.66 5.71
C SER A 129 -4.24 -1.85 5.85
N ASN A 130 -4.65 -3.09 6.04
CA ASN A 130 -6.03 -3.45 6.35
C ASN A 130 -6.28 -3.58 7.86
N ASP A 131 -5.22 -3.62 8.67
CA ASP A 131 -5.32 -3.82 10.11
C ASP A 131 -5.51 -2.50 10.88
N LYS A 132 -6.76 -2.27 11.29
CA LYS A 132 -7.09 -1.13 12.14
C LYS A 132 -6.47 -1.27 13.55
N SER A 133 -6.31 -2.50 14.04
CA SER A 133 -5.79 -2.75 15.40
C SER A 133 -4.31 -2.39 15.48
N ALA A 134 -3.55 -2.65 14.44
CA ALA A 134 -2.16 -2.22 14.32
C ALA A 134 -2.02 -0.69 14.37
N ILE A 135 -2.84 0.02 13.59
CA ILE A 135 -2.85 1.50 13.61
C ILE A 135 -3.17 2.02 15.02
N VAL A 136 -4.16 1.41 15.69
CA VAL A 136 -4.52 1.80 17.07
C VAL A 136 -3.38 1.51 18.04
N ALA A 137 -2.76 0.33 17.94
CA ALA A 137 -1.64 -0.08 18.81
C ALA A 137 -0.45 0.88 18.68
N MET A 138 -0.11 1.27 17.44
CA MET A 138 0.95 2.22 17.16
C MET A 138 0.66 3.60 17.73
N ASN A 139 -0.56 4.12 17.50
CA ASN A 139 -0.99 5.41 18.05
C ASN A 139 -0.96 5.42 19.59
N THR A 140 -1.45 4.34 20.22
CA THR A 140 -1.46 4.20 21.69
C THR A 140 -0.04 4.16 22.26
N ALA A 141 0.90 3.59 21.50
CA ALA A 141 2.30 3.55 21.89
C ALA A 141 3.04 4.88 21.63
N GLY A 142 2.36 5.90 21.09
CA GLY A 142 2.98 7.19 20.73
C GLY A 142 3.98 7.08 19.58
N LEU A 143 3.88 6.05 18.75
CA LEU A 143 4.78 5.83 17.63
C LEU A 143 4.29 6.61 16.41
N GLU A 144 5.24 7.14 15.65
CA GLU A 144 4.94 7.88 14.43
C GLU A 144 4.38 6.92 13.36
N LEU A 145 3.28 7.32 12.72
CA LEU A 145 2.65 6.57 11.65
C LEU A 145 2.87 7.25 10.30
N PRO A 146 2.81 6.49 9.19
CA PRO A 146 2.76 7.08 7.87
C PRO A 146 1.59 8.07 7.75
N LYS A 147 1.81 9.19 7.04
CA LYS A 147 0.75 10.20 6.83
C LYS A 147 -0.47 9.64 6.11
N HIS A 148 -0.22 8.70 5.20
CA HIS A 148 -1.23 8.15 4.31
C HIS A 148 -1.21 6.63 4.40
N ILE A 149 -2.25 6.08 5.03
CA ILE A 149 -2.47 4.64 5.12
C ILE A 149 -3.73 4.33 4.33
N LEU A 150 -3.55 3.66 3.20
CA LEU A 150 -4.61 3.17 2.32
C LEU A 150 -5.01 1.75 2.71
N ARG A 151 -6.15 1.31 2.23
CA ARG A 151 -6.58 -0.09 2.28
C ARG A 151 -6.47 -0.70 0.89
N SER A 152 -6.44 -2.01 0.80
CA SER A 152 -6.55 -2.71 -0.48
C SER A 152 -7.77 -2.27 -1.29
N PHE A 153 -8.91 -2.03 -0.60
CA PHE A 153 -10.12 -1.54 -1.25
C PHE A 153 -10.00 -0.13 -1.83
N ASP A 154 -9.09 0.69 -1.33
CA ASP A 154 -8.81 2.00 -1.93
C ASP A 154 -8.18 1.83 -3.32
N ILE A 155 -7.35 0.79 -3.51
CA ILE A 155 -6.79 0.42 -4.82
C ILE A 155 -7.89 -0.09 -5.77
N PHE A 156 -8.82 -0.90 -5.27
CA PHE A 156 -9.93 -1.41 -6.12
C PHE A 156 -10.90 -0.30 -6.51
N VAL A 157 -11.25 0.59 -5.57
CA VAL A 157 -12.06 1.77 -5.86
C VAL A 157 -11.38 2.67 -6.88
N PHE A 158 -10.08 2.92 -6.73
CA PHE A 158 -9.31 3.67 -7.70
C PHE A 158 -9.34 3.01 -9.10
N SER A 159 -9.11 1.69 -9.17
CA SER A 159 -9.20 0.94 -10.42
C SER A 159 -10.53 1.11 -11.14
N HIS A 160 -11.63 1.08 -10.38
CA HIS A 160 -12.98 1.32 -10.90
C HIS A 160 -13.14 2.77 -11.39
N GLN A 161 -12.71 3.74 -10.62
CA GLN A 161 -12.87 5.16 -10.91
C GLN A 161 -12.13 5.61 -12.17
N ILE A 162 -10.97 5.01 -12.47
CA ILE A 162 -10.23 5.27 -13.71
C ILE A 162 -10.73 4.44 -14.89
N GLY A 163 -11.81 3.67 -14.71
CA GLY A 163 -12.39 2.83 -15.76
C GLY A 163 -11.57 1.59 -16.12
N HIS A 164 -10.57 1.22 -15.28
CA HIS A 164 -9.76 0.01 -15.48
C HIS A 164 -10.50 -1.26 -15.07
N SER A 165 -11.43 -1.16 -14.12
CA SER A 165 -12.30 -2.26 -13.67
C SER A 165 -13.77 -1.82 -13.77
N THR A 166 -14.63 -2.73 -14.19
CA THR A 166 -16.08 -2.53 -14.22
C THR A 166 -16.71 -2.84 -12.85
N ASP A 167 -17.97 -2.47 -12.65
CA ASP A 167 -18.76 -2.88 -11.48
C ASP A 167 -18.75 -4.40 -11.30
N GLY A 168 -18.89 -5.15 -12.40
CA GLY A 168 -18.88 -6.62 -12.41
C GLY A 168 -17.51 -7.17 -11.96
N ASP A 169 -16.41 -6.59 -12.45
CA ASP A 169 -15.06 -6.99 -12.01
C ASP A 169 -14.88 -6.76 -10.51
N CYS A 170 -15.28 -5.60 -10.02
CA CYS A 170 -15.17 -5.25 -8.60
C CYS A 170 -16.08 -6.12 -7.71
N ASP A 171 -17.28 -6.49 -8.18
CA ASP A 171 -18.12 -7.45 -7.47
C ASP A 171 -17.50 -8.85 -7.44
N CYS A 172 -16.87 -9.30 -8.52
CA CYS A 172 -16.14 -10.55 -8.56
C CYS A 172 -14.96 -10.55 -7.57
N MET A 173 -14.17 -9.47 -7.55
CA MET A 173 -13.08 -9.28 -6.59
C MET A 173 -13.60 -9.37 -5.14
N ARG A 174 -14.66 -8.65 -4.82
CA ARG A 174 -15.29 -8.66 -3.50
C ARG A 174 -15.76 -10.06 -3.09
N GLN A 175 -16.45 -10.76 -4.00
CA GLN A 175 -16.94 -12.13 -3.73
C GLN A 175 -15.79 -13.11 -3.52
N THR A 176 -14.72 -12.99 -4.28
CA THR A 176 -13.51 -13.80 -4.11
C THR A 176 -12.92 -13.60 -2.71
N LEU A 177 -12.76 -12.35 -2.26
CA LEU A 177 -12.22 -12.06 -0.92
C LEU A 177 -13.14 -12.58 0.20
N VAL A 178 -14.47 -12.46 0.06
CA VAL A 178 -15.42 -13.05 1.00
C VAL A 178 -15.28 -14.57 1.05
N GLY A 179 -15.16 -15.24 -0.10
CA GLY A 179 -14.97 -16.68 -0.20
C GLY A 179 -13.67 -17.18 0.43
N GLU A 180 -12.59 -16.42 0.29
CA GLU A 180 -11.29 -16.70 0.91
C GLU A 180 -11.22 -16.31 2.39
N LYS A 181 -12.28 -15.71 2.94
CA LYS A 181 -12.35 -15.16 4.32
C LYS A 181 -11.32 -14.05 4.57
N GLU A 182 -10.98 -13.32 3.53
CA GLU A 182 -10.12 -12.16 3.63
C GLU A 182 -10.91 -10.91 4.03
N PHE A 183 -10.19 -9.88 4.45
CA PHE A 183 -10.81 -8.63 4.89
C PHE A 183 -11.59 -7.97 3.75
N VAL A 184 -12.87 -7.70 4.01
CA VAL A 184 -13.74 -6.87 3.15
C VAL A 184 -14.36 -5.79 4.04
N PRO A 185 -14.25 -4.50 3.69
CA PRO A 185 -14.91 -3.45 4.47
C PRO A 185 -16.39 -3.72 4.62
N LYS A 186 -16.97 -3.45 5.79
CA LYS A 186 -18.38 -3.75 6.12
C LYS A 186 -19.36 -3.23 5.08
N VAL A 187 -19.06 -2.08 4.48
CA VAL A 187 -19.91 -1.47 3.45
C VAL A 187 -19.95 -2.27 2.15
N PHE A 188 -19.01 -3.19 1.93
CA PHE A 188 -18.98 -4.08 0.78
C PHE A 188 -19.32 -5.54 1.13
N ALA A 189 -19.34 -5.91 2.39
CA ALA A 189 -19.47 -7.31 2.81
C ALA A 189 -20.82 -7.94 2.47
N GLY A 190 -21.91 -7.18 2.50
CA GLY A 190 -23.28 -7.70 2.35
C GLY A 190 -24.07 -7.15 1.14
N GLN A 191 -23.42 -6.42 0.24
CA GLN A 191 -24.10 -5.75 -0.87
C GLN A 191 -23.21 -5.67 -2.12
N SER A 192 -23.73 -5.17 -3.24
CA SER A 192 -22.94 -4.96 -4.46
C SER A 192 -21.82 -3.93 -4.25
N PHE A 193 -20.78 -4.01 -5.07
CA PHE A 193 -19.69 -3.05 -5.04
C PHE A 193 -20.19 -1.61 -5.23
N GLN A 194 -21.07 -1.38 -6.20
CA GLN A 194 -21.64 -0.06 -6.46
C GLN A 194 -22.42 0.51 -5.27
N ALA A 195 -23.25 -0.30 -4.60
CA ALA A 195 -23.96 0.13 -3.41
C ALA A 195 -23.00 0.43 -2.24
N GLY A 196 -21.94 -0.37 -2.11
CA GLY A 196 -20.87 -0.13 -1.13
C GLY A 196 -20.07 1.13 -1.42
N LEU A 197 -19.82 1.43 -2.70
CA LEU A 197 -19.06 2.59 -3.13
C LEU A 197 -19.70 3.91 -2.67
N ILE A 198 -21.01 4.03 -2.75
CA ILE A 198 -21.75 5.21 -2.28
C ILE A 198 -21.49 5.49 -0.79
N GLN A 199 -21.38 4.44 0.01
CA GLN A 199 -21.13 4.54 1.45
C GLN A 199 -19.64 4.62 1.81
N PHE A 200 -18.77 4.10 0.94
CA PHE A 200 -17.34 4.02 1.20
C PHE A 200 -16.63 5.36 0.92
N GLN A 201 -17.03 6.09 -0.10
CA GLN A 201 -16.43 7.36 -0.48
C GLN A 201 -16.39 8.39 0.66
N PRO A 202 -17.48 8.67 1.40
CA PRO A 202 -17.44 9.58 2.54
C PRO A 202 -16.44 9.17 3.63
N ARG A 203 -16.25 7.86 3.83
CA ARG A 203 -15.33 7.34 4.86
C ARG A 203 -13.86 7.41 4.43
N LEU A 204 -13.58 7.26 3.17
CA LEU A 204 -12.27 7.50 2.60
C LEU A 204 -11.86 8.95 2.79
N ILE A 205 -12.77 9.85 2.49
CA ILE A 205 -12.62 11.28 2.65
C ILE A 205 -12.41 11.64 4.12
N ASP A 206 -13.20 11.10 5.03
CA ASP A 206 -13.07 11.35 6.48
C ASP A 206 -11.74 10.83 7.05
N ARG A 207 -11.11 9.84 6.43
CA ARG A 207 -9.78 9.35 6.85
C ARG A 207 -8.63 10.18 6.29
N VAL A 208 -8.82 10.77 5.15
CA VAL A 208 -7.82 11.63 4.50
C VAL A 208 -7.96 13.07 4.99
N LYS A 209 -9.21 13.56 5.18
CA LYS A 209 -9.54 14.93 5.61
C LYS A 209 -8.81 15.44 6.86
N PRO A 210 -8.83 14.73 8.00
CA PRO A 210 -8.24 15.30 9.24
C PRO A 210 -6.74 15.49 9.15
N ARG A 211 -6.07 14.81 8.23
CA ARG A 211 -4.62 14.82 8.12
C ARG A 211 -4.08 15.77 7.04
N ILE A 212 -4.92 16.19 6.10
CA ILE A 212 -4.46 16.87 4.89
C ILE A 212 -5.12 18.25 4.66
N GLY A 213 -6.15 18.56 5.42
CA GLY A 213 -6.89 19.85 5.24
C GLY A 213 -7.62 19.96 3.89
N ILE A 214 -7.83 18.85 3.19
CA ILE A 214 -8.51 18.82 1.89
C ILE A 214 -10.00 18.66 2.11
N GLN A 215 -10.77 19.55 1.47
CA GLN A 215 -12.21 19.32 1.29
C GLN A 215 -12.39 18.06 0.46
N ALA A 216 -13.37 17.25 0.87
CA ALA A 216 -13.71 16.02 0.15
C ALA A 216 -13.88 16.31 -1.34
N PRO A 217 -13.00 15.81 -2.20
CA PRO A 217 -13.30 15.87 -3.61
C PRO A 217 -14.48 14.95 -3.88
N GLN A 218 -15.39 15.39 -4.70
CA GLN A 218 -16.39 14.51 -5.31
C GLN A 218 -15.76 13.61 -6.39
N GLU A 219 -14.43 13.65 -6.50
CA GLU A 219 -13.63 13.04 -7.54
C GLU A 219 -12.82 11.86 -7.00
N PRO A 220 -12.36 10.96 -7.88
CA PRO A 220 -11.60 9.77 -7.55
C PRO A 220 -10.40 10.04 -6.66
N ILE A 221 -10.00 9.04 -5.85
CA ILE A 221 -8.72 9.09 -5.14
C ILE A 221 -7.62 9.18 -6.19
N ASP A 222 -7.09 10.36 -6.33
CA ASP A 222 -5.99 10.62 -7.23
C ASP A 222 -4.67 10.32 -6.52
N PHE A 223 -4.10 9.15 -6.80
CA PHE A 223 -2.76 8.79 -6.34
C PHE A 223 -1.67 9.71 -6.90
N THR A 224 -2.01 10.58 -7.87
CA THR A 224 -1.09 11.58 -8.40
C THR A 224 -1.18 12.90 -7.64
N ALA A 225 -2.22 13.09 -6.82
CA ALA A 225 -2.40 14.34 -6.08
C ALA A 225 -1.18 14.62 -5.19
N PRO A 226 -0.70 15.86 -5.15
CA PRO A 226 0.45 16.25 -4.34
C PRO A 226 0.36 15.85 -2.87
N VAL A 227 -0.87 15.73 -2.37
CA VAL A 227 -1.21 15.34 -1.00
C VAL A 227 -0.63 13.99 -0.58
N TYR A 228 -0.50 13.04 -1.50
CA TYR A 228 0.12 11.75 -1.23
C TYR A 228 1.64 11.76 -1.38
N LEU A 229 2.20 12.89 -1.79
CA LEU A 229 3.54 12.99 -2.31
C LEU A 229 4.36 14.10 -1.70
N GLU A 230 3.76 14.98 -0.91
CA GLU A 230 4.54 15.99 -0.22
C GLU A 230 5.42 15.30 0.83
N PRO A 231 6.74 15.47 0.75
CA PRO A 231 7.63 15.07 1.83
C PRO A 231 7.22 15.84 3.10
N ILE A 232 7.33 15.15 4.23
CA ILE A 232 7.19 15.75 5.55
C ILE A 232 8.40 16.63 5.82
#